data_796bc4661196e9f6e24479d5ad58f2d4
#
_entry.id   796bc4661196e9f6e24479d5ad58f2d4
#
_cell.length_a   1.000
_cell.length_b   1.000
_cell.length_c   1.000
_cell.angle_alpha   90.00
_cell.angle_beta   90.00
_cell.angle_gamma   90.00
#
_symmetry.space_group_name_H-M   'P 1'
#
loop_
_entity.id
_entity.type
_entity.pdbx_description
1 polymer ?
#
loop_
_entity_poly.entity_id
_entity_poly.type
_entity_poly.pdbx_seq_one_letter_code
_entity_poly.pdbx_strand_id
1 'polypeptide(L)'
;ETGHQKTIFEAMNYSVKAGGKRLRPLLMREVYRLFGGNGPEIEPFMAAMEMIHTSSLIHDDLPCMDNDEYRRGKLTTWKAYGYDMAVLAGDALMIYAFKTASKAFSMGADPAKVGRAIGILAEKTGIYGMSGGQTVDVELTGKAVPREKLDFIYRLKTGALLEASMMIGAVLAGATVEEIKEVE
;
A
#
# COMPACT_ATOMS: atom_id res chain seq x y z
N GLU A 1 12.12 -2.26 19.53
CA GLU A 1 13.29 -1.39 19.39
C GLU A 1 13.36 -0.38 20.54
N THR A 2 14.56 -0.18 21.07
CA THR A 2 14.84 0.67 22.24
C THR A 2 15.54 1.94 21.75
N GLY A 3 14.81 3.01 21.56
CA GLY A 3 15.36 4.31 21.15
C GLY A 3 14.38 5.43 21.49
N HIS A 4 14.80 6.68 21.33
CA HIS A 4 13.94 7.85 21.55
C HIS A 4 12.69 7.84 20.66
N GLN A 5 12.77 7.17 19.48
CA GLN A 5 11.67 7.01 18.52
C GLN A 5 10.77 5.79 18.80
N LYS A 6 10.74 5.23 20.02
CA LYS A 6 9.97 4.05 20.40
C LYS A 6 8.49 4.20 20.05
N THR A 7 7.89 5.34 20.35
CA THR A 7 6.46 5.59 20.15
C THR A 7 6.01 5.44 18.70
N ILE A 8 6.81 5.92 17.73
CA ILE A 8 6.44 5.76 16.31
C ILE A 8 6.48 4.30 15.86
N PHE A 9 7.44 3.50 16.36
CA PHE A 9 7.48 2.06 16.09
C PHE A 9 6.26 1.34 16.67
N GLU A 10 5.84 1.73 17.88
CA GLU A 10 4.65 1.16 18.50
C GLU A 10 3.39 1.50 17.70
N ALA A 11 3.21 2.76 17.29
CA ALA A 11 2.08 3.22 16.49
C ALA A 11 2.00 2.52 15.12
N MET A 12 3.13 2.42 14.40
CA MET A 12 3.23 1.68 13.13
C MET A 12 2.83 0.21 13.31
N ASN A 13 3.42 -0.48 14.31
CA ASN A 13 3.14 -1.89 14.58
C ASN A 13 1.70 -2.12 15.05
N TYR A 14 1.12 -1.20 15.81
CA TYR A 14 -0.26 -1.25 16.26
C TYR A 14 -1.22 -1.40 15.07
N SER A 15 -1.07 -0.54 14.05
CA SER A 15 -1.90 -0.58 12.85
C SER A 15 -1.63 -1.80 11.97
N VAL A 16 -0.37 -2.15 11.72
CA VAL A 16 -0.02 -3.33 10.92
C VAL A 16 -0.57 -4.61 11.55
N LYS A 17 -0.54 -4.72 12.88
CA LYS A 17 -1.04 -5.89 13.64
C LYS A 17 -2.54 -5.87 13.92
N ALA A 18 -3.27 -4.84 13.49
CA ALA A 18 -4.73 -4.76 13.69
C ALA A 18 -5.54 -5.80 12.91
N GLY A 19 -4.89 -6.61 12.09
CA GLY A 19 -5.52 -7.65 11.27
C GLY A 19 -5.83 -7.19 9.85
N GLY A 20 -6.70 -7.93 9.16
CA GLY A 20 -7.10 -7.68 7.77
C GLY A 20 -7.05 -8.94 6.91
N LYS A 21 -7.73 -8.90 5.76
CA LYS A 21 -7.82 -10.06 4.84
C LYS A 21 -6.52 -10.32 4.07
N ARG A 22 -5.58 -9.37 4.06
CA ARG A 22 -4.30 -9.46 3.32
C ARG A 22 -4.48 -9.81 1.84
N LEU A 23 -5.54 -9.30 1.22
CA LEU A 23 -5.89 -9.64 -0.16
C LEU A 23 -4.81 -9.21 -1.16
N ARG A 24 -4.25 -8.01 -0.99
CA ARG A 24 -3.23 -7.45 -1.89
C ARG A 24 -1.95 -8.30 -1.94
N PRO A 25 -1.31 -8.63 -0.82
CA PRO A 25 -0.15 -9.54 -0.84
C PRO A 25 -0.52 -10.95 -1.31
N LEU A 26 -1.74 -11.43 -1.06
CA LEU A 26 -2.20 -12.72 -1.56
C LEU A 26 -2.27 -12.71 -3.09
N LEU A 27 -2.93 -11.72 -3.70
CA LEU A 27 -2.99 -11.57 -5.16
C LEU A 27 -1.59 -11.47 -5.77
N MET A 28 -0.71 -10.65 -5.19
CA MET A 28 0.67 -10.52 -5.63
C MET A 28 1.39 -11.87 -5.69
N ARG A 29 1.26 -12.67 -4.64
CA ARG A 29 1.88 -14.00 -4.57
C ARG A 29 1.29 -14.97 -5.59
N GLU A 30 -0.03 -14.99 -5.77
CA GLU A 30 -0.68 -15.93 -6.68
C GLU A 30 -0.36 -15.58 -8.15
N VAL A 31 -0.31 -14.29 -8.51
CA VAL A 31 0.15 -13.87 -9.84
C VAL A 31 1.64 -14.18 -10.04
N TYR A 32 2.50 -13.95 -9.04
CA TYR A 32 3.91 -14.34 -9.09
C TYR A 32 4.07 -15.83 -9.39
N ARG A 33 3.31 -16.69 -8.73
CA ARG A 33 3.31 -18.14 -8.97
C ARG A 33 2.74 -18.53 -10.34
N LEU A 34 1.69 -17.83 -10.78
CA LEU A 34 1.06 -18.06 -12.09
C LEU A 34 2.08 -17.91 -13.23
N PHE A 35 2.99 -16.93 -13.11
CA PHE A 35 4.07 -16.70 -14.08
C PHE A 35 5.37 -17.48 -13.74
N GLY A 36 5.29 -18.51 -12.89
CA GLY A 36 6.40 -19.42 -12.61
C GLY A 36 7.39 -18.93 -11.55
N GLY A 37 7.12 -17.82 -10.88
CA GLY A 37 7.96 -17.31 -9.80
C GLY A 37 7.89 -18.20 -8.55
N ASN A 38 9.05 -18.44 -7.93
CA ASN A 38 9.18 -19.33 -6.77
C ASN A 38 10.25 -18.87 -5.76
N GLY A 39 10.88 -17.73 -6.00
CA GLY A 39 11.93 -17.18 -5.12
C GLY A 39 11.38 -16.35 -3.96
N PRO A 40 12.23 -16.00 -2.99
CA PRO A 40 11.85 -15.24 -1.81
C PRO A 40 11.74 -13.72 -2.05
N GLU A 41 12.18 -13.20 -3.19
CA GLU A 41 12.19 -11.78 -3.54
C GLU A 41 10.81 -11.14 -3.59
N ILE A 42 9.74 -11.93 -3.67
CA ILE A 42 8.36 -11.46 -3.59
C ILE A 42 7.97 -11.01 -2.19
N GLU A 43 8.53 -11.60 -1.14
CA GLU A 43 8.14 -11.36 0.25
C GLU A 43 8.32 -9.90 0.70
N PRO A 44 9.45 -9.22 0.39
CA PRO A 44 9.60 -7.80 0.69
C PRO A 44 8.54 -6.92 0.02
N PHE A 45 8.12 -7.25 -1.20
CA PHE A 45 7.07 -6.51 -1.90
C PHE A 45 5.68 -6.77 -1.33
N MET A 46 5.38 -8.00 -0.93
CA MET A 46 4.14 -8.34 -0.22
C MET A 46 4.01 -7.56 1.09
N ALA A 47 5.11 -7.49 1.86
CA ALA A 47 5.17 -6.72 3.09
C ALA A 47 5.03 -5.21 2.83
N ALA A 48 5.73 -4.67 1.83
CA ALA A 48 5.67 -3.27 1.44
C ALA A 48 4.26 -2.86 1.00
N MET A 49 3.59 -3.67 0.19
CA MET A 49 2.21 -3.42 -0.23
C MET A 49 1.25 -3.31 0.95
N GLU A 50 1.38 -4.18 1.92
CA GLU A 50 0.53 -4.13 3.12
C GLU A 50 0.87 -2.93 4.03
N MET A 51 2.14 -2.51 4.07
CA MET A 51 2.55 -1.29 4.78
C MET A 51 1.94 -0.04 4.13
N ILE A 52 1.99 0.06 2.80
CA ILE A 52 1.35 1.17 2.05
C ILE A 52 -0.15 1.18 2.29
N HIS A 53 -0.82 0.04 2.15
CA HIS A 53 -2.24 -0.05 2.44
C HIS A 53 -2.56 0.34 3.89
N THR A 54 -1.74 -0.06 4.85
CA THR A 54 -1.94 0.29 6.25
C THR A 54 -1.70 1.78 6.50
N SER A 55 -0.68 2.39 5.86
CA SER A 55 -0.44 3.84 5.96
C SER A 55 -1.63 4.65 5.46
N SER A 56 -2.24 4.24 4.33
CA SER A 56 -3.43 4.91 3.83
C SER A 56 -4.61 4.84 4.80
N LEU A 57 -4.80 3.69 5.46
CA LEU A 57 -5.85 3.55 6.48
C LEU A 57 -5.60 4.41 7.72
N ILE A 58 -4.33 4.56 8.15
CA ILE A 58 -3.99 5.45 9.26
C ILE A 58 -4.36 6.90 8.92
N HIS A 59 -4.06 7.33 7.68
CA HIS A 59 -4.37 8.68 7.24
C HIS A 59 -5.86 8.88 7.00
N ASP A 60 -6.56 7.91 6.43
CA ASP A 60 -8.02 7.98 6.23
C ASP A 60 -8.77 8.15 7.55
N ASP A 61 -8.31 7.50 8.62
CA ASP A 61 -8.95 7.56 9.95
C ASP A 61 -8.80 8.91 10.66
N LEU A 62 -7.87 9.79 10.21
CA LEU A 62 -7.59 11.06 10.88
C LEU A 62 -8.83 11.96 10.98
N PRO A 63 -8.92 12.82 12.04
CA PRO A 63 -10.02 13.76 12.20
C PRO A 63 -10.23 14.74 11.03
N CYS A 64 -9.19 15.03 10.25
CA CYS A 64 -9.27 15.85 9.04
C CYS A 64 -9.71 15.07 7.78
N MET A 65 -9.91 13.76 7.90
CA MET A 65 -10.34 12.86 6.83
C MET A 65 -11.69 12.22 7.21
N ASP A 66 -11.76 10.91 7.41
CA ASP A 66 -13.01 10.21 7.74
C ASP A 66 -13.42 10.37 9.21
N ASN A 67 -12.48 10.78 10.08
CA ASN A 67 -12.68 10.95 11.53
C ASN A 67 -13.17 9.68 12.23
N ASP A 68 -12.65 8.53 11.84
CA ASP A 68 -13.02 7.24 12.41
C ASP A 68 -12.29 6.99 13.75
N GLU A 69 -13.06 6.70 14.80
CA GLU A 69 -12.48 6.35 16.11
C GLU A 69 -12.12 4.87 16.23
N TYR A 70 -12.76 4.00 15.43
CA TYR A 70 -12.57 2.55 15.46
C TYR A 70 -12.35 1.97 14.08
N ARG A 71 -11.41 1.03 13.98
CA ARG A 71 -11.16 0.23 12.78
C ARG A 71 -10.90 -1.23 13.15
N ARG A 72 -11.62 -2.16 12.53
CA ARG A 72 -11.46 -3.61 12.79
C ARG A 72 -11.65 -3.96 14.29
N GLY A 73 -12.55 -3.28 14.98
CA GLY A 73 -12.85 -3.50 16.38
C GLY A 73 -11.81 -2.96 17.38
N LYS A 74 -10.84 -2.17 16.92
CA LYS A 74 -9.83 -1.50 17.76
C LYS A 74 -9.91 0.02 17.55
N LEU A 75 -9.42 0.77 18.54
CA LEU A 75 -9.21 2.22 18.35
C LEU A 75 -8.30 2.46 17.14
N THR A 76 -8.59 3.51 16.37
CA THR A 76 -7.70 3.95 15.29
C THR A 76 -6.39 4.49 15.86
N THR A 77 -5.36 4.61 15.01
CA THR A 77 -4.03 5.03 15.47
C THR A 77 -4.05 6.41 16.09
N TRP A 78 -4.80 7.36 15.49
CA TRP A 78 -4.91 8.72 16.04
C TRP A 78 -5.64 8.74 17.39
N LYS A 79 -6.61 7.85 17.59
CA LYS A 79 -7.32 7.75 18.86
C LYS A 79 -6.47 7.11 19.98
N ALA A 80 -5.58 6.18 19.61
CA ALA A 80 -4.72 5.45 20.54
C ALA A 80 -3.42 6.20 20.87
N TYR A 81 -2.84 6.93 19.91
CA TYR A 81 -1.50 7.53 20.03
C TYR A 81 -1.47 9.05 19.86
N GLY A 82 -2.58 9.68 19.48
CA GLY A 82 -2.67 11.11 19.16
C GLY A 82 -2.61 11.40 17.66
N TYR A 83 -3.14 12.55 17.30
CA TYR A 83 -3.27 12.98 15.91
C TYR A 83 -1.91 13.10 15.22
N ASP A 84 -0.98 13.82 15.85
CA ASP A 84 0.38 14.06 15.37
C ASP A 84 1.16 12.76 15.18
N MET A 85 1.07 11.85 16.15
CA MET A 85 1.74 10.56 16.05
C MET A 85 1.15 9.68 14.94
N ALA A 86 -0.16 9.76 14.68
CA ALA A 86 -0.79 9.04 13.58
C ALA A 86 -0.32 9.56 12.21
N VAL A 87 -0.20 10.88 12.02
CA VAL A 87 0.38 11.46 10.80
C VAL A 87 1.79 10.91 10.58
N LEU A 88 2.66 11.03 11.58
CA LEU A 88 4.04 10.55 11.49
C LEU A 88 4.14 9.04 11.27
N ALA A 89 3.26 8.25 11.89
CA ALA A 89 3.25 6.79 11.72
C ALA A 89 2.83 6.38 10.30
N GLY A 90 1.85 7.07 9.72
CA GLY A 90 1.44 6.85 8.32
C GLY A 90 2.57 7.17 7.34
N ASP A 91 3.20 8.34 7.48
CA ASP A 91 4.35 8.76 6.65
C ASP A 91 5.53 7.80 6.77
N ALA A 92 5.89 7.47 8.02
CA ALA A 92 7.01 6.56 8.28
C ALA A 92 6.75 5.17 7.71
N LEU A 93 5.50 4.66 7.78
CA LEU A 93 5.13 3.36 7.22
C LEU A 93 5.25 3.35 5.70
N MET A 94 4.81 4.42 5.04
CA MET A 94 4.92 4.57 3.59
C MET A 94 6.39 4.56 3.15
N ILE A 95 7.25 5.34 3.79
CA ILE A 95 8.69 5.36 3.49
C ILE A 95 9.34 3.99 3.80
N TYR A 96 8.97 3.39 4.93
CA TYR A 96 9.50 2.08 5.34
C TYR A 96 9.09 0.95 4.39
N ALA A 97 7.96 1.09 3.70
CA ALA A 97 7.53 0.16 2.65
C ALA A 97 8.54 0.11 1.50
N PHE A 98 8.98 1.27 0.98
CA PHE A 98 10.00 1.31 -0.08
C PHE A 98 11.36 0.76 0.38
N LYS A 99 11.77 1.08 1.62
CA LYS A 99 12.94 0.46 2.25
C LYS A 99 12.80 -1.06 2.35
N THR A 100 11.59 -1.55 2.62
CA THR A 100 11.33 -3.00 2.72
C THR A 100 11.37 -3.65 1.35
N ALA A 101 10.71 -3.08 0.32
CA ALA A 101 10.75 -3.57 -1.05
C ALA A 101 12.20 -3.64 -1.59
N SER A 102 13.05 -2.65 -1.29
CA SER A 102 14.44 -2.62 -1.74
C SER A 102 15.31 -3.77 -1.20
N LYS A 103 14.86 -4.49 -0.16
CA LYS A 103 15.57 -5.68 0.32
C LYS A 103 15.67 -6.79 -0.73
N ALA A 104 14.76 -6.81 -1.71
CA ALA A 104 14.80 -7.79 -2.79
C ALA A 104 16.12 -7.72 -3.60
N PHE A 105 16.78 -6.56 -3.70
CA PHE A 105 18.10 -6.43 -4.31
C PHE A 105 19.18 -7.31 -3.64
N SER A 106 19.10 -7.45 -2.31
CA SER A 106 20.04 -8.27 -1.54
C SER A 106 19.67 -9.75 -1.47
N MET A 107 18.54 -10.14 -2.07
CA MET A 107 18.05 -11.54 -2.10
C MET A 107 18.38 -12.26 -3.41
N GLY A 108 19.21 -11.66 -4.27
CA GLY A 108 19.64 -12.24 -5.53
C GLY A 108 18.63 -12.06 -6.68
N ALA A 109 17.60 -11.25 -6.49
CA ALA A 109 16.66 -10.92 -7.56
C ALA A 109 17.32 -10.09 -8.67
N ASP A 110 16.82 -10.20 -9.89
CA ASP A 110 17.24 -9.36 -11.02
C ASP A 110 16.99 -7.86 -10.69
N PRO A 111 18.04 -7.02 -10.64
CA PRO A 111 17.90 -5.61 -10.30
C PRO A 111 16.95 -4.84 -11.22
N ALA A 112 16.86 -5.21 -12.50
CA ALA A 112 15.96 -4.55 -13.45
C ALA A 112 14.50 -4.84 -13.10
N LYS A 113 14.16 -6.08 -12.74
CA LYS A 113 12.83 -6.46 -12.27
C LYS A 113 12.47 -5.77 -10.96
N VAL A 114 13.40 -5.76 -9.99
CA VAL A 114 13.20 -5.06 -8.70
C VAL A 114 12.98 -3.57 -8.91
N GLY A 115 13.80 -2.92 -9.74
CA GLY A 115 13.65 -1.50 -10.06
C GLY A 115 12.29 -1.19 -10.71
N ARG A 116 11.85 -2.02 -11.68
CA ARG A 116 10.54 -1.89 -12.31
C ARG A 116 9.39 -2.08 -11.30
N ALA A 117 9.48 -3.08 -10.44
CA ALA A 117 8.48 -3.35 -9.40
C ALA A 117 8.36 -2.19 -8.40
N ILE A 118 9.50 -1.58 -7.99
CA ILE A 118 9.50 -0.37 -7.15
C ILE A 118 8.85 0.81 -7.88
N GLY A 119 9.12 0.97 -9.19
CA GLY A 119 8.49 2.00 -10.01
C GLY A 119 6.97 1.88 -10.03
N ILE A 120 6.44 0.68 -10.28
CA ILE A 120 4.99 0.38 -10.22
C ILE A 120 4.42 0.69 -8.84
N LEU A 121 5.10 0.24 -7.78
CA LEU A 121 4.68 0.50 -6.41
C LEU A 121 4.55 2.01 -6.13
N ALA A 122 5.52 2.82 -6.58
CA ALA A 122 5.51 4.26 -6.41
C ALA A 122 4.42 4.94 -7.23
N GLU A 123 4.27 4.59 -8.51
CA GLU A 123 3.27 5.17 -9.41
C GLU A 123 1.85 4.91 -8.91
N LYS A 124 1.53 3.64 -8.62
CA LYS A 124 0.18 3.23 -8.18
C LYS A 124 -0.15 3.67 -6.74
N THR A 125 0.84 4.00 -5.92
CA THR A 125 0.64 4.62 -4.59
C THR A 125 0.46 6.14 -4.71
N GLY A 126 1.16 6.77 -5.64
CA GLY A 126 1.28 8.22 -5.79
C GLY A 126 0.09 8.92 -6.44
N ILE A 127 0.38 10.08 -7.04
CA ILE A 127 -0.63 10.98 -7.64
C ILE A 127 -1.35 10.38 -8.85
N TYR A 128 -0.73 9.42 -9.55
CA TYR A 128 -1.33 8.67 -10.65
C TYR A 128 -2.06 7.39 -10.21
N GLY A 129 -2.15 7.16 -8.91
CA GLY A 129 -2.82 6.02 -8.29
C GLY A 129 -3.63 6.40 -7.07
N MET A 130 -3.41 5.67 -5.97
CA MET A 130 -4.20 5.76 -4.75
C MET A 130 -4.34 7.19 -4.20
N SER A 131 -3.23 7.94 -4.10
CA SER A 131 -3.26 9.32 -3.58
C SER A 131 -4.07 10.26 -4.47
N GLY A 132 -3.98 10.10 -5.81
CA GLY A 132 -4.80 10.87 -6.75
C GLY A 132 -6.29 10.55 -6.63
N GLY A 133 -6.65 9.27 -6.46
CA GLY A 133 -8.04 8.87 -6.20
C GLY A 133 -8.57 9.43 -4.88
N GLN A 134 -7.76 9.39 -3.83
CA GLN A 134 -8.10 9.94 -2.52
C GLN A 134 -8.31 11.46 -2.56
N THR A 135 -7.51 12.19 -3.34
CA THR A 135 -7.66 13.65 -3.51
C THR A 135 -9.06 13.99 -4.00
N VAL A 136 -9.52 13.32 -5.06
CA VAL A 136 -10.86 13.58 -5.64
C VAL A 136 -11.98 13.15 -4.68
N ASP A 137 -11.77 12.07 -3.93
CA ASP A 137 -12.74 11.61 -2.91
C ASP A 137 -12.93 12.66 -1.81
N VAL A 138 -11.85 13.19 -1.28
CA VAL A 138 -11.87 14.27 -0.26
C VAL A 138 -12.51 15.55 -0.80
N GLU A 139 -12.16 15.99 -2.01
CA GLU A 139 -12.75 17.18 -2.63
C GLU A 139 -14.27 17.10 -2.80
N LEU A 140 -14.80 15.89 -2.92
CA LEU A 140 -16.22 15.63 -3.15
C LEU A 140 -16.99 15.21 -1.89
N THR A 141 -16.34 15.13 -0.74
CA THR A 141 -16.98 14.80 0.53
C THR A 141 -18.16 15.74 0.80
N GLY A 142 -19.35 15.18 1.04
CA GLY A 142 -20.57 15.93 1.29
C GLY A 142 -21.21 16.58 0.05
N LYS A 143 -20.72 16.27 -1.16
CA LYS A 143 -21.25 16.77 -2.43
C LYS A 143 -21.87 15.64 -3.27
N ALA A 144 -22.73 16.00 -4.22
CA ALA A 144 -23.16 15.03 -5.23
C ALA A 144 -21.99 14.64 -6.13
N VAL A 145 -21.72 13.35 -6.24
CA VAL A 145 -20.60 12.80 -7.02
C VAL A 145 -21.07 12.37 -8.42
N PRO A 146 -20.62 13.04 -9.50
CA PRO A 146 -20.88 12.58 -10.85
C PRO A 146 -20.29 11.17 -11.08
N ARG A 147 -20.98 10.35 -11.91
CA ARG A 147 -20.57 8.96 -12.16
C ARG A 147 -19.11 8.85 -12.63
N GLU A 148 -18.69 9.70 -13.55
CA GLU A 148 -17.33 9.73 -14.06
C GLU A 148 -16.28 9.91 -12.94
N LYS A 149 -16.56 10.81 -11.99
CA LYS A 149 -15.69 11.03 -10.82
C LYS A 149 -15.72 9.86 -9.86
N LEU A 150 -16.88 9.23 -9.69
CA LEU A 150 -17.01 8.04 -8.86
C LEU A 150 -16.19 6.87 -9.45
N ASP A 151 -16.29 6.64 -10.76
CA ASP A 151 -15.52 5.62 -11.46
C ASP A 151 -14.00 5.90 -11.35
N PHE A 152 -13.58 7.16 -11.46
CA PHE A 152 -12.19 7.59 -11.24
C PHE A 152 -11.71 7.28 -9.81
N ILE A 153 -12.51 7.63 -8.79
CA ILE A 153 -12.19 7.36 -7.38
C ILE A 153 -12.01 5.85 -7.17
N TYR A 154 -12.97 5.03 -7.58
CA TYR A 154 -12.88 3.58 -7.40
C TYR A 154 -11.67 2.97 -8.09
N ARG A 155 -11.40 3.39 -9.33
CA ARG A 155 -10.26 2.89 -10.09
C ARG A 155 -8.94 3.23 -9.40
N LEU A 156 -8.76 4.47 -8.92
CA LEU A 156 -7.48 4.89 -8.36
C LEU A 156 -7.39 4.65 -6.85
N LYS A 157 -8.36 5.09 -6.05
CA LYS A 157 -8.31 4.93 -4.58
C LYS A 157 -8.24 3.46 -4.17
N THR A 158 -9.01 2.60 -4.84
CA THR A 158 -9.13 1.18 -4.49
C THR A 158 -8.42 0.26 -5.48
N GLY A 159 -8.62 0.46 -6.78
CA GLY A 159 -8.11 -0.38 -7.86
C GLY A 159 -6.59 -0.31 -8.00
N ALA A 160 -5.99 0.86 -7.93
CA ALA A 160 -4.56 1.04 -8.20
C ALA A 160 -3.63 0.11 -7.38
N LEU A 161 -3.90 -0.10 -6.09
CA LEU A 161 -3.10 -1.02 -5.28
C LEU A 161 -3.39 -2.51 -5.56
N LEU A 162 -4.57 -2.86 -6.10
CA LEU A 162 -4.86 -4.22 -6.57
C LEU A 162 -4.10 -4.49 -7.88
N GLU A 163 -4.17 -3.56 -8.83
CA GLU A 163 -3.40 -3.59 -10.07
C GLU A 163 -1.90 -3.69 -9.76
N ALA A 164 -1.37 -2.81 -8.90
CA ALA A 164 0.04 -2.87 -8.47
C ALA A 164 0.43 -4.22 -7.90
N SER A 165 -0.45 -4.86 -7.13
CA SER A 165 -0.17 -6.17 -6.56
C SER A 165 0.02 -7.22 -7.65
N MET A 166 -0.85 -7.23 -8.64
CA MET A 166 -0.79 -8.19 -9.76
C MET A 166 0.40 -7.89 -10.69
N MET A 167 0.58 -6.63 -11.08
CA MET A 167 1.69 -6.20 -11.94
C MET A 167 3.06 -6.51 -11.32
N ILE A 168 3.25 -6.23 -10.01
CA ILE A 168 4.50 -6.51 -9.30
C ILE A 168 4.78 -8.01 -9.27
N GLY A 169 3.76 -8.83 -8.99
CA GLY A 169 3.89 -10.28 -9.04
C GLY A 169 4.36 -10.77 -10.41
N ALA A 170 3.73 -10.31 -11.49
CA ALA A 170 4.09 -10.65 -12.86
C ALA A 170 5.51 -10.18 -13.23
N VAL A 171 5.88 -8.93 -12.91
CA VAL A 171 7.21 -8.36 -13.18
C VAL A 171 8.31 -9.16 -12.50
N LEU A 172 8.16 -9.48 -11.22
CA LEU A 172 9.18 -10.23 -10.47
C LEU A 172 9.33 -11.66 -11.01
N ALA A 173 8.24 -12.28 -11.45
CA ALA A 173 8.29 -13.58 -12.11
C ALA A 173 8.94 -13.54 -13.50
N GLY A 174 9.00 -12.36 -14.14
CA GLY A 174 9.61 -12.18 -15.46
C GLY A 174 8.62 -12.24 -16.61
N ALA A 175 7.35 -11.93 -16.37
CA ALA A 175 6.34 -11.80 -17.40
C ALA A 175 6.72 -10.74 -18.45
N THR A 176 6.26 -10.91 -19.68
CA THR A 176 6.42 -9.96 -20.78
C THR A 176 5.63 -8.67 -20.53
N VAL A 177 5.89 -7.64 -21.34
CA VAL A 177 5.16 -6.37 -21.25
C VAL A 177 3.68 -6.56 -21.56
N GLU A 178 3.37 -7.41 -22.51
CA GLU A 178 2.01 -7.77 -22.93
C GLU A 178 1.26 -8.46 -21.80
N GLU A 179 1.86 -9.49 -21.18
CA GLU A 179 1.29 -10.21 -20.04
C GLU A 179 1.07 -9.32 -18.82
N ILE A 180 1.97 -8.36 -18.57
CA ILE A 180 1.81 -7.40 -17.47
C ILE A 180 0.61 -6.49 -17.70
N LYS A 181 0.35 -6.08 -18.96
CA LYS A 181 -0.85 -5.30 -19.31
C LYS A 181 -2.16 -6.08 -19.16
N GLU A 182 -2.13 -7.41 -19.34
CA GLU A 182 -3.31 -8.25 -19.16
C GLU A 182 -3.72 -8.41 -17.68
N VAL A 183 -2.80 -8.22 -16.76
CA VAL A 183 -3.07 -8.28 -15.31
C VAL A 183 -3.30 -6.88 -14.69
N GLU A 184 -3.15 -5.81 -15.43
CA GLU A 184 -3.51 -4.44 -15.08
C GLU A 184 -5.02 -4.20 -15.27
#